data_c58950d6a2bb11e50cf3908540a411dd
#
_entry.id   c58950d6a2bb11e50cf3908540a411dd
#
_cell.length_a   1.000
_cell.length_b   1.000
_cell.length_c   1.000
_cell.angle_alpha   90.00
_cell.angle_beta   90.00
_cell.angle_gamma   90.00
#
_symmetry.space_group_name_H-M   'P 1'
#
loop_
_entity.id
_entity.type
_entity.pdbx_description
1 polymer ?
#
loop_
_entity_poly.entity_id
_entity_poly.type
_entity_poly.pdbx_seq_one_letter_code
_entity_poly.pdbx_strand_id
1 'polypeptide(L)'
;MNQIRTEQLAFTEEEPACLLNEKMGLDIGPDDLSVLLERTEGWPAGIYLASLSLQNKEDKHAFIESLRGSDHYIVGLLGEEVLSGLSEEVRRFLLETSVLRTMTGPLCDAVTGKEGSAGLLRELTRSNLFVVSLDEQGERYRYHHLFSELLLYELKSSRPDLVPTLRRRASVWLEDAGFFGGRSGRPSRTTSVWDC
;
A
#
# COMPACT_ATOMS: atom_id res chain seq x y z
N MET A 1 5.44 26.42 -5.27
CA MET A 1 5.88 25.33 -4.40
C MET A 1 5.80 24.08 -5.26
N ASN A 2 6.95 23.49 -5.64
CA ASN A 2 6.96 22.30 -6.51
C ASN A 2 6.44 21.11 -5.70
N GLN A 3 5.29 20.58 -6.07
CA GLN A 3 4.79 19.31 -5.56
C GLN A 3 5.49 18.18 -6.31
N ILE A 4 6.29 17.39 -5.63
CA ILE A 4 6.86 16.16 -6.16
C ILE A 4 5.72 15.12 -6.16
N ARG A 5 5.37 14.61 -7.35
CA ARG A 5 4.35 13.55 -7.50
C ARG A 5 4.97 12.18 -7.24
N THR A 6 4.18 11.23 -6.77
CA THR A 6 4.63 9.85 -6.47
C THR A 6 5.28 9.17 -7.67
N GLU A 7 4.79 9.47 -8.88
CA GLU A 7 5.39 9.01 -10.15
C GLU A 7 6.81 9.56 -10.40
N GLN A 8 7.16 10.68 -9.75
CA GLN A 8 8.50 11.27 -9.79
C GLN A 8 9.43 10.74 -8.69
N LEU A 9 8.89 9.93 -7.77
CA LEU A 9 9.62 9.27 -6.68
C LEU A 9 9.81 7.77 -6.94
N ALA A 10 9.15 7.20 -7.98
CA ALA A 10 9.45 5.86 -8.42
C ALA A 10 10.87 5.82 -8.99
N PHE A 11 11.66 4.85 -8.59
CA PHE A 11 12.98 4.63 -9.16
C PHE A 11 12.89 4.40 -10.67
N THR A 12 13.81 5.02 -11.41
CA THR A 12 14.13 4.62 -12.78
C THR A 12 14.88 3.28 -12.78
N GLU A 13 15.08 2.65 -13.93
CA GLU A 13 15.76 1.34 -14.00
C GLU A 13 17.22 1.39 -13.47
N GLU A 14 17.89 2.54 -13.51
CA GLU A 14 19.28 2.69 -13.11
C GLU A 14 19.45 2.91 -11.59
N GLU A 15 18.52 3.59 -10.93
CA GLU A 15 18.63 3.95 -9.51
C GLU A 15 18.60 2.74 -8.56
N PRO A 16 17.74 1.71 -8.78
CA PRO A 16 17.76 0.51 -7.95
C PRO A 16 19.04 -0.30 -8.11
N ALA A 17 19.61 -0.36 -9.32
CA ALA A 17 20.87 -1.05 -9.55
C ALA A 17 22.01 -0.40 -8.74
N CYS A 18 22.09 0.92 -8.74
CA CYS A 18 23.05 1.67 -7.92
C CYS A 18 22.82 1.43 -6.42
N LEU A 19 21.56 1.50 -5.94
CA LEU A 19 21.26 1.24 -4.54
C LEU A 19 21.62 -0.18 -4.12
N LEU A 20 21.16 -1.19 -4.88
CA LEU A 20 21.31 -2.60 -4.51
C LEU A 20 22.76 -3.09 -4.67
N ASN A 21 23.43 -2.73 -5.77
CA ASN A 21 24.74 -3.25 -6.08
C ASN A 21 25.86 -2.38 -5.54
N GLU A 22 25.81 -1.05 -5.72
CA GLU A 22 26.91 -0.18 -5.30
C GLU A 22 26.87 0.18 -3.81
N LYS A 23 25.65 0.43 -3.26
CA LYS A 23 25.51 0.84 -1.86
C LYS A 23 25.39 -0.35 -0.92
N MET A 24 24.68 -1.39 -1.32
CA MET A 24 24.40 -2.55 -0.46
C MET A 24 25.21 -3.80 -0.81
N GLY A 25 25.93 -3.82 -1.94
CA GLY A 25 26.83 -4.89 -2.33
C GLY A 25 26.13 -6.22 -2.63
N LEU A 26 24.91 -6.18 -3.18
CA LEU A 26 24.07 -7.37 -3.33
C LEU A 26 24.36 -8.16 -4.61
N ASP A 27 24.99 -7.54 -5.62
CA ASP A 27 25.32 -8.14 -6.92
C ASP A 27 24.07 -8.76 -7.62
N ILE A 28 23.03 -7.95 -7.77
CA ILE A 28 21.78 -8.34 -8.39
C ILE A 28 21.86 -8.14 -9.90
N GLY A 29 21.56 -9.21 -10.65
CA GLY A 29 21.56 -9.19 -12.11
C GLY A 29 20.36 -8.40 -12.69
N PRO A 30 20.43 -8.01 -13.98
CA PRO A 30 19.40 -7.20 -14.62
C PRO A 30 18.01 -7.88 -14.65
N ASP A 31 17.95 -9.18 -14.82
CA ASP A 31 16.69 -9.94 -14.83
C ASP A 31 16.03 -9.92 -13.44
N ASP A 32 16.81 -10.15 -12.40
CA ASP A 32 16.35 -10.10 -11.01
C ASP A 32 15.94 -8.69 -10.58
N LEU A 33 16.68 -7.68 -11.06
CA LEU A 33 16.34 -6.28 -10.84
C LEU A 33 14.99 -5.92 -11.48
N SER A 34 14.75 -6.42 -12.71
CA SER A 34 13.48 -6.22 -13.41
C SER A 34 12.30 -6.82 -12.62
N VAL A 35 12.48 -8.02 -12.04
CA VAL A 35 11.47 -8.65 -11.16
C VAL A 35 11.19 -7.80 -9.93
N LEU A 36 12.23 -7.31 -9.26
CA LEU A 36 12.07 -6.47 -8.08
C LEU A 36 11.34 -5.17 -8.41
N LEU A 37 11.69 -4.52 -9.53
CA LEU A 37 11.03 -3.31 -10.00
C LEU A 37 9.56 -3.54 -10.33
N GLU A 38 9.25 -4.60 -11.06
CA GLU A 38 7.87 -4.98 -11.39
C GLU A 38 7.05 -5.23 -10.11
N ARG A 39 7.60 -6.01 -9.19
CA ARG A 39 6.91 -6.38 -7.94
C ARG A 39 6.75 -5.23 -6.97
N THR A 40 7.66 -4.29 -6.97
CA THR A 40 7.59 -3.09 -6.11
C THR A 40 6.98 -1.88 -6.80
N GLU A 41 6.58 -1.98 -8.09
CA GLU A 41 6.16 -0.83 -8.93
C GLU A 41 7.18 0.31 -8.88
N GLY A 42 8.48 -0.01 -8.77
CA GLY A 42 9.53 0.99 -8.60
C GLY A 42 9.53 1.72 -7.26
N TRP A 43 8.75 1.25 -6.29
CA TRP A 43 8.62 1.90 -4.99
C TRP A 43 9.92 1.82 -4.17
N PRO A 44 10.58 2.96 -3.85
CA PRO A 44 11.89 2.97 -3.21
C PRO A 44 11.95 2.24 -1.88
N ALA A 45 10.93 2.42 -1.03
CA ALA A 45 10.89 1.73 0.26
C ALA A 45 10.69 0.21 0.09
N GLY A 46 9.90 -0.23 -0.89
CA GLY A 46 9.73 -1.66 -1.21
C GLY A 46 11.04 -2.29 -1.67
N ILE A 47 11.79 -1.60 -2.53
CA ILE A 47 13.11 -2.03 -3.01
C ILE A 47 14.12 -2.08 -1.85
N TYR A 48 14.14 -1.05 -1.00
CA TYR A 48 15.02 -1.01 0.18
C TYR A 48 14.73 -2.17 1.14
N LEU A 49 13.47 -2.45 1.43
CA LEU A 49 13.09 -3.54 2.32
C LEU A 49 13.39 -4.92 1.69
N ALA A 50 13.16 -5.09 0.40
CA ALA A 50 13.59 -6.29 -0.32
C ALA A 50 15.12 -6.47 -0.23
N SER A 51 15.89 -5.39 -0.31
CA SER A 51 17.34 -5.42 -0.19
C SER A 51 17.82 -5.89 1.19
N LEU A 52 17.18 -5.44 2.27
CA LEU A 52 17.51 -5.91 3.62
C LEU A 52 17.28 -7.41 3.77
N SER A 53 16.21 -7.92 3.16
CA SER A 53 15.92 -9.35 3.14
C SER A 53 16.94 -10.14 2.33
N LEU A 54 17.41 -9.59 1.20
CA LEU A 54 18.41 -10.20 0.32
C LEU A 54 19.79 -10.29 0.96
N GLN A 55 20.15 -9.36 1.86
CA GLN A 55 21.45 -9.40 2.55
C GLN A 55 21.68 -10.70 3.32
N ASN A 56 20.61 -11.30 3.83
CA ASN A 56 20.66 -12.50 4.66
C ASN A 56 20.39 -13.79 3.87
N LYS A 57 20.31 -13.73 2.53
CA LYS A 57 20.04 -14.89 1.67
C LYS A 57 21.29 -15.39 0.98
N GLU A 58 21.54 -16.71 1.06
CA GLU A 58 22.62 -17.37 0.32
C GLU A 58 22.31 -17.42 -1.19
N ASP A 59 21.07 -17.76 -1.54
CA ASP A 59 20.59 -17.75 -2.93
C ASP A 59 19.60 -16.60 -3.14
N LYS A 60 20.14 -15.49 -3.63
CA LYS A 60 19.36 -14.26 -3.90
C LYS A 60 18.44 -14.43 -5.10
N HIS A 61 18.90 -15.16 -6.14
CA HIS A 61 18.11 -15.42 -7.34
C HIS A 61 16.85 -16.25 -7.00
N ALA A 62 17.02 -17.37 -6.31
CA ALA A 62 15.88 -18.19 -5.88
C ALA A 62 14.90 -17.41 -4.97
N PHE A 63 15.42 -16.53 -4.13
CA PHE A 63 14.57 -15.65 -3.32
C PHE A 63 13.76 -14.70 -4.20
N ILE A 64 14.40 -14.00 -5.15
CA ILE A 64 13.71 -13.05 -6.05
C ILE A 64 12.68 -13.76 -6.93
N GLU A 65 13.01 -14.94 -7.47
CA GLU A 65 12.06 -15.78 -8.20
C GLU A 65 10.85 -16.19 -7.33
N SER A 66 11.06 -16.45 -6.04
CA SER A 66 9.95 -16.75 -5.12
C SER A 66 8.98 -15.58 -4.96
N LEU A 67 9.43 -14.35 -5.20
CA LEU A 67 8.57 -13.16 -5.17
C LEU A 67 7.60 -13.10 -6.35
N ARG A 68 7.88 -13.83 -7.47
CA ARG A 68 6.93 -13.92 -8.60
C ARG A 68 5.65 -14.68 -8.25
N GLY A 69 5.72 -15.57 -7.26
CA GLY A 69 4.62 -16.49 -6.92
C GLY A 69 3.79 -16.13 -5.69
N SER A 70 4.26 -15.25 -4.81
CA SER A 70 3.51 -14.89 -3.61
C SER A 70 3.84 -13.51 -3.07
N ASP A 71 2.89 -12.62 -3.16
CA ASP A 71 2.93 -11.30 -2.51
C ASP A 71 3.07 -11.44 -0.97
N HIS A 72 2.66 -12.59 -0.43
CA HIS A 72 2.72 -12.92 1.00
C HIS A 72 4.13 -12.97 1.59
N TYR A 73 5.16 -13.20 0.80
CA TYR A 73 6.52 -13.33 1.32
C TYR A 73 7.18 -11.96 1.61
N ILE A 74 6.98 -10.99 0.69
CA ILE A 74 7.39 -9.59 0.91
C ILE A 74 6.58 -9.01 2.07
N VAL A 75 5.29 -9.31 2.10
CA VAL A 75 4.34 -8.91 3.12
C VAL A 75 4.76 -9.33 4.53
N GLY A 76 5.22 -10.57 4.72
CA GLY A 76 5.65 -11.07 6.03
C GLY A 76 6.95 -10.42 6.54
N LEU A 77 7.88 -10.14 5.64
CA LEU A 77 9.16 -9.49 5.99
C LEU A 77 9.03 -8.00 6.29
N LEU A 78 8.09 -7.32 5.63
CA LEU A 78 7.84 -5.89 5.81
C LEU A 78 6.99 -5.59 7.05
N GLY A 79 6.19 -6.56 7.50
CA GLY A 79 5.13 -6.35 8.47
C GLY A 79 5.63 -5.89 9.82
N GLU A 80 6.57 -6.61 10.40
CA GLU A 80 7.04 -6.33 11.75
C GLU A 80 7.87 -5.04 11.80
N GLU A 81 8.76 -4.81 10.84
CA GLU A 81 9.70 -3.70 10.90
C GLU A 81 9.03 -2.35 10.60
N VAL A 82 8.14 -2.32 9.62
CA VAL A 82 7.41 -1.09 9.24
C VAL A 82 6.34 -0.73 10.26
N LEU A 83 5.56 -1.70 10.72
CA LEU A 83 4.45 -1.44 11.64
C LEU A 83 4.90 -1.21 13.09
N SER A 84 6.05 -1.76 13.51
CA SER A 84 6.58 -1.58 14.88
C SER A 84 7.06 -0.16 15.15
N GLY A 85 7.52 0.57 14.11
CA GLY A 85 7.95 1.96 14.21
C GLY A 85 6.82 3.00 14.28
N LEU A 86 5.57 2.58 14.09
CA LEU A 86 4.42 3.48 14.05
C LEU A 86 3.74 3.60 15.43
N SER A 87 3.14 4.76 15.69
CA SER A 87 2.29 4.91 16.88
C SER A 87 1.08 3.96 16.78
N GLU A 88 0.58 3.50 17.92
CA GLU A 88 -0.56 2.57 17.97
C GLU A 88 -1.81 3.16 17.27
N GLU A 89 -1.98 4.47 17.31
CA GLU A 89 -3.07 5.16 16.63
C GLU A 89 -2.95 5.08 15.11
N VAL A 90 -1.77 5.35 14.57
CA VAL A 90 -1.49 5.26 13.13
C VAL A 90 -1.59 3.80 12.66
N ARG A 91 -0.96 2.87 13.40
CA ARG A 91 -1.03 1.44 13.11
C ARG A 91 -2.47 0.94 13.02
N ARG A 92 -3.28 1.29 14.01
CA ARG A 92 -4.69 0.92 14.05
C ARG A 92 -5.46 1.50 12.86
N PHE A 93 -5.25 2.78 12.54
CA PHE A 93 -5.87 3.43 11.38
C PHE A 93 -5.54 2.70 10.08
N LEU A 94 -4.26 2.41 9.84
CA LEU A 94 -3.79 1.69 8.66
C LEU A 94 -4.45 0.31 8.53
N LEU A 95 -4.48 -0.46 9.61
CA LEU A 95 -5.10 -1.78 9.63
C LEU A 95 -6.61 -1.70 9.36
N GLU A 96 -7.33 -0.81 10.04
CA GLU A 96 -8.79 -0.72 9.91
C GLU A 96 -9.23 -0.20 8.52
N THR A 97 -8.42 0.63 7.86
CA THR A 97 -8.70 1.15 6.52
C THR A 97 -8.14 0.28 5.37
N SER A 98 -7.37 -0.77 5.68
CA SER A 98 -6.82 -1.70 4.69
C SER A 98 -7.86 -2.44 3.86
N VAL A 99 -9.10 -2.51 4.34
CA VAL A 99 -10.23 -3.10 3.62
C VAL A 99 -10.72 -2.26 2.44
N LEU A 100 -10.23 -1.01 2.32
CA LEU A 100 -10.63 -0.03 1.32
C LEU A 100 -9.62 0.00 0.15
N ARG A 101 -10.11 -0.07 -1.08
CA ARG A 101 -9.27 0.15 -2.28
C ARG A 101 -8.95 1.62 -2.52
N THR A 102 -9.92 2.47 -2.27
CA THR A 102 -9.79 3.92 -2.36
C THR A 102 -10.28 4.53 -1.07
N MET A 103 -9.55 5.49 -0.57
CA MET A 103 -9.81 6.17 0.70
C MET A 103 -10.16 7.63 0.45
N THR A 104 -11.12 8.13 1.22
CA THR A 104 -11.37 9.56 1.43
C THR A 104 -11.46 9.79 2.94
N GLY A 105 -11.23 11.02 3.40
CA GLY A 105 -11.36 11.33 4.83
C GLY A 105 -12.68 10.84 5.42
N PRO A 106 -13.84 11.26 4.86
CA PRO A 106 -15.16 10.85 5.37
C PRO A 106 -15.42 9.34 5.35
N LEU A 107 -14.93 8.62 4.31
CA LEU A 107 -15.07 7.16 4.26
C LEU A 107 -14.24 6.49 5.35
N CYS A 108 -13.00 6.95 5.57
CA CYS A 108 -12.14 6.44 6.64
C CYS A 108 -12.72 6.72 8.02
N ASP A 109 -13.30 7.92 8.24
CA ASP A 109 -14.01 8.27 9.48
C ASP A 109 -15.17 7.29 9.74
N ALA A 110 -15.96 7.00 8.73
CA ALA A 110 -17.08 6.04 8.84
C ALA A 110 -16.61 4.61 9.15
N VAL A 111 -15.51 4.17 8.55
CA VAL A 111 -14.96 2.81 8.73
C VAL A 111 -14.34 2.66 10.11
N THR A 112 -13.50 3.61 10.53
CA THR A 112 -12.81 3.56 11.82
C THR A 112 -13.69 3.96 13.01
N GLY A 113 -14.76 4.72 12.75
CA GLY A 113 -15.60 5.32 13.79
C GLY A 113 -14.92 6.47 14.53
N LYS A 114 -13.89 7.08 13.92
CA LYS A 114 -13.16 8.23 14.44
C LYS A 114 -13.19 9.37 13.44
N GLU A 115 -13.06 10.60 13.89
CA GLU A 115 -12.95 11.79 13.04
C GLU A 115 -11.48 12.17 12.81
N GLY A 116 -11.25 12.95 11.75
CA GLY A 116 -9.92 13.52 11.46
C GLY A 116 -9.06 12.73 10.47
N SER A 117 -9.60 11.69 9.85
CA SER A 117 -8.87 10.86 8.88
C SER A 117 -8.31 11.65 7.70
N ALA A 118 -8.97 12.74 7.28
CA ALA A 118 -8.47 13.58 6.20
C ALA A 118 -7.12 14.25 6.56
N GLY A 119 -6.94 14.64 7.81
CA GLY A 119 -5.67 15.17 8.32
C GLY A 119 -4.58 14.11 8.32
N LEU A 120 -4.89 12.94 8.84
CA LEU A 120 -3.98 11.80 8.94
C LEU A 120 -3.55 11.29 7.55
N LEU A 121 -4.47 11.18 6.59
CA LEU A 121 -4.14 10.79 5.21
C LEU A 121 -3.15 11.76 4.55
N ARG A 122 -3.35 13.08 4.76
CA ARG A 122 -2.40 14.09 4.26
C ARG A 122 -1.03 13.99 4.91
N GLU A 123 -0.97 13.73 6.21
CA GLU A 123 0.28 13.54 6.94
C GLU A 123 1.02 12.30 6.44
N LEU A 124 0.33 11.16 6.33
CA LEU A 124 0.88 9.90 5.81
C LEU A 124 1.42 10.07 4.38
N THR A 125 0.69 10.80 3.52
CA THR A 125 1.13 11.08 2.15
C THR A 125 2.39 11.96 2.14
N ARG A 126 2.48 13.00 2.99
CA ARG A 126 3.66 13.86 3.09
C ARG A 126 4.88 13.14 3.64
N SER A 127 4.66 12.18 4.52
CA SER A 127 5.73 11.35 5.10
C SER A 127 6.16 10.21 4.17
N ASN A 128 5.63 10.14 2.93
CA ASN A 128 5.84 9.03 1.99
C ASN A 128 5.56 7.64 2.60
N LEU A 129 4.65 7.59 3.57
CA LEU A 129 4.27 6.36 4.26
C LEU A 129 3.18 5.63 3.46
N PHE A 130 3.58 5.04 2.31
CA PHE A 130 2.80 4.02 1.61
C PHE A 130 1.40 4.44 1.10
N VAL A 131 1.07 5.74 1.23
CA VAL A 131 -0.21 6.31 0.79
C VAL A 131 0.02 7.19 -0.43
N VAL A 132 -0.70 6.89 -1.50
CA VAL A 132 -0.63 7.59 -2.79
C VAL A 132 -1.88 8.44 -2.96
N SER A 133 -1.72 9.72 -3.32
CA SER A 133 -2.83 10.56 -3.73
C SER A 133 -3.27 10.21 -5.15
N LEU A 134 -4.57 10.07 -5.37
CA LEU A 134 -5.18 9.74 -6.66
C LEU A 134 -5.67 10.98 -7.42
N ASP A 135 -5.68 12.14 -6.78
CA ASP A 135 -6.10 13.41 -7.35
C ASP A 135 -5.20 14.58 -6.93
N GLU A 136 -5.31 15.69 -7.65
CA GLU A 136 -4.52 16.88 -7.37
C GLU A 136 -5.00 17.65 -6.12
N GLN A 137 -6.25 17.45 -5.73
CA GLN A 137 -6.87 18.09 -4.59
C GLN A 137 -6.44 17.42 -3.26
N GLY A 138 -5.90 16.21 -3.32
CA GLY A 138 -5.55 15.43 -2.12
C GLY A 138 -6.79 15.05 -1.32
N GLU A 139 -7.84 14.60 -2.02
CA GLU A 139 -9.08 14.13 -1.41
C GLU A 139 -9.26 12.63 -1.50
N ARG A 140 -8.63 12.01 -2.52
CA ARG A 140 -8.69 10.59 -2.79
C ARG A 140 -7.30 9.97 -2.69
N TYR A 141 -7.24 8.82 -1.99
CA TYR A 141 -5.99 8.15 -1.70
C TYR A 141 -6.14 6.64 -1.91
N ARG A 142 -5.01 5.98 -2.12
CA ARG A 142 -4.90 4.52 -2.02
C ARG A 142 -3.62 4.14 -1.27
N TYR A 143 -3.59 2.96 -0.75
CA TYR A 143 -2.32 2.37 -0.36
C TYR A 143 -1.54 1.89 -1.59
N HIS A 144 -0.22 1.87 -1.49
CA HIS A 144 0.60 1.08 -2.40
C HIS A 144 0.13 -0.39 -2.31
N HIS A 145 0.07 -1.13 -3.43
CA HIS A 145 -0.56 -2.46 -3.45
C HIS A 145 0.07 -3.43 -2.46
N LEU A 146 1.42 -3.56 -2.43
CA LEU A 146 2.12 -4.43 -1.46
C LEU A 146 1.81 -4.06 0.00
N PHE A 147 1.72 -2.77 0.29
CA PHE A 147 1.40 -2.31 1.63
C PHE A 147 -0.06 -2.58 2.00
N SER A 148 -0.98 -2.44 1.04
CA SER A 148 -2.39 -2.81 1.23
C SER A 148 -2.55 -4.29 1.57
N GLU A 149 -1.83 -5.16 0.86
CA GLU A 149 -1.84 -6.61 1.10
C GLU A 149 -1.27 -6.95 2.46
N LEU A 150 -0.16 -6.33 2.84
CA LEU A 150 0.43 -6.45 4.17
C LEU A 150 -0.56 -6.10 5.28
N LEU A 151 -1.14 -4.91 5.19
CA LEU A 151 -2.09 -4.43 6.19
C LEU A 151 -3.31 -5.36 6.31
N LEU A 152 -3.83 -5.82 5.17
CA LEU A 152 -4.97 -6.73 5.14
C LEU A 152 -4.63 -8.11 5.68
N TYR A 153 -3.43 -8.62 5.38
CA TYR A 153 -2.92 -9.86 5.95
C TYR A 153 -2.79 -9.75 7.47
N GLU A 154 -2.16 -8.70 7.97
CA GLU A 154 -1.97 -8.44 9.39
C GLU A 154 -3.32 -8.28 10.12
N LEU A 155 -4.27 -7.55 9.52
CA LEU A 155 -5.61 -7.42 10.06
C LEU A 155 -6.33 -8.77 10.16
N LYS A 156 -6.25 -9.61 9.11
CA LYS A 156 -6.87 -10.94 9.10
C LYS A 156 -6.22 -11.90 10.11
N SER A 157 -4.91 -11.76 10.33
CA SER A 157 -4.17 -12.60 11.27
C SER A 157 -4.42 -12.21 12.72
N SER A 158 -4.38 -10.89 13.02
CA SER A 158 -4.51 -10.39 14.38
C SER A 158 -5.96 -10.20 14.84
N ARG A 159 -6.86 -9.76 13.95
CA ARG A 159 -8.27 -9.44 14.26
C ARG A 159 -9.23 -9.82 13.13
N PRO A 160 -9.37 -11.12 12.79
CA PRO A 160 -10.21 -11.57 11.68
C PRO A 160 -11.67 -11.14 11.81
N ASP A 161 -12.20 -11.06 13.03
CA ASP A 161 -13.60 -10.70 13.32
C ASP A 161 -13.94 -9.24 12.94
N LEU A 162 -12.93 -8.36 12.85
CA LEU A 162 -13.16 -6.96 12.45
C LEU A 162 -13.39 -6.80 10.95
N VAL A 163 -12.82 -7.65 10.12
CA VAL A 163 -12.89 -7.52 8.64
C VAL A 163 -14.33 -7.40 8.14
N PRO A 164 -15.27 -8.29 8.52
CA PRO A 164 -16.67 -8.16 8.09
C PRO A 164 -17.33 -6.87 8.59
N THR A 165 -17.00 -6.44 9.79
CA THR A 165 -17.56 -5.23 10.40
C THR A 165 -17.10 -3.97 9.65
N LEU A 166 -15.80 -3.86 9.36
CA LEU A 166 -15.22 -2.73 8.64
C LEU A 166 -15.77 -2.65 7.21
N ARG A 167 -15.85 -3.79 6.51
CA ARG A 167 -16.44 -3.86 5.17
C ARG A 167 -17.91 -3.45 5.17
N ARG A 168 -18.69 -3.86 6.17
CA ARG A 168 -20.08 -3.46 6.31
C ARG A 168 -20.21 -1.95 6.52
N ARG A 169 -19.38 -1.33 7.38
CA ARG A 169 -19.37 0.11 7.59
C ARG A 169 -19.06 0.86 6.29
N ALA A 170 -18.07 0.38 5.52
CA ALA A 170 -17.75 0.95 4.23
C ALA A 170 -18.91 0.85 3.23
N SER A 171 -19.60 -0.31 3.15
CA SER A 171 -20.76 -0.49 2.27
C SER A 171 -21.89 0.44 2.61
N VAL A 172 -22.26 0.55 3.89
CA VAL A 172 -23.34 1.45 4.34
C VAL A 172 -23.01 2.88 3.96
N TRP A 173 -21.79 3.35 4.24
CA TRP A 173 -21.39 4.70 3.88
C TRP A 173 -21.42 4.96 2.37
N LEU A 174 -20.98 4.02 1.55
CA LEU A 174 -21.00 4.12 0.09
C LEU A 174 -22.42 4.13 -0.48
N GLU A 175 -23.35 3.39 0.12
CA GLU A 175 -24.77 3.40 -0.21
C GLU A 175 -25.39 4.77 0.11
N ASP A 176 -25.16 5.28 1.32
CA ASP A 176 -25.67 6.59 1.78
C ASP A 176 -25.09 7.76 0.96
N ALA A 177 -23.83 7.65 0.54
CA ALA A 177 -23.16 8.63 -0.32
C ALA A 177 -23.58 8.53 -1.80
N GLY A 178 -24.48 7.61 -2.17
CA GLY A 178 -25.03 7.46 -3.51
C GLY A 178 -24.13 6.73 -4.52
N PHE A 179 -23.05 6.09 -4.08
CA PHE A 179 -22.18 5.34 -4.98
C PHE A 179 -22.83 4.08 -5.57
N PHE A 180 -23.87 3.55 -4.93
CA PHE A 180 -24.67 2.39 -5.40
C PHE A 180 -26.11 2.75 -5.75
N GLY A 181 -26.54 4.01 -5.61
CA GLY A 181 -27.89 4.50 -5.83
C GLY A 181 -28.15 5.01 -7.24
N GLY A 182 -27.96 4.21 -8.27
CA GLY A 182 -28.25 4.55 -9.65
C GLY A 182 -29.25 3.63 -10.32
N ARG A 183 -30.52 3.60 -9.89
CA ARG A 183 -31.62 3.34 -10.82
C ARG A 183 -31.95 4.64 -11.54
N SER A 184 -31.49 4.75 -12.76
CA SER A 184 -31.71 5.76 -13.81
C SER A 184 -30.60 6.81 -13.98
N GLY A 185 -29.71 6.56 -14.95
CA GLY A 185 -28.77 7.53 -15.49
C GLY A 185 -27.39 6.92 -15.72
N ARG A 186 -27.00 6.72 -16.97
CA ARG A 186 -25.76 6.17 -17.55
C ARG A 186 -24.59 5.96 -16.58
N PRO A 187 -23.98 4.76 -16.55
CA PRO A 187 -22.80 4.50 -15.75
C PRO A 187 -21.60 5.25 -16.33
N SER A 188 -21.12 6.27 -15.65
CA SER A 188 -19.74 6.67 -15.77
C SER A 188 -18.92 5.48 -15.22
N ARG A 189 -17.92 5.03 -15.97
CA ARG A 189 -17.04 3.89 -15.68
C ARG A 189 -16.48 3.98 -14.26
N THR A 190 -17.16 3.38 -13.31
CA THR A 190 -16.69 3.14 -11.96
C THR A 190 -16.17 1.72 -11.91
N THR A 191 -14.85 1.61 -11.88
CA THR A 191 -14.13 0.39 -11.55
C THR A 191 -14.71 -0.18 -10.25
N SER A 192 -15.15 -1.43 -10.31
CA SER A 192 -15.71 -2.20 -9.20
C SER A 192 -14.84 -2.06 -7.93
N VAL A 193 -15.45 -1.65 -6.84
CA VAL A 193 -14.77 -1.44 -5.54
C VAL A 193 -14.39 -2.78 -4.88
N TRP A 194 -14.85 -3.94 -5.42
CA TRP A 194 -14.80 -5.24 -4.76
C TRP A 194 -14.19 -6.40 -5.55
N ASP A 195 -13.71 -6.22 -6.81
CA ASP A 195 -13.09 -7.33 -7.53
C ASP A 195 -11.70 -7.64 -6.95
N CYS A 196 -11.56 -8.89 -6.54
CA CYS A 196 -10.37 -9.54 -5.95
C CYS A 196 -9.17 -9.50 -6.89
#